data_50a3e0d9ef098a556a758fff202857bb
#
_entry.id   50a3e0d9ef098a556a758fff202857bb
#
_cell.length_a   1.000
_cell.length_b   1.000
_cell.length_c   1.000
_cell.angle_alpha   90.00
_cell.angle_beta   90.00
_cell.angle_gamma   90.00
#
_symmetry.space_group_name_H-M   'P 1'
#
loop_
_entity.id
_entity.type
_entity.pdbx_description
1 polymer ?
#
loop_
_entity_poly.entity_id
_entity_poly.type
_entity_poly.pdbx_seq_one_letter_code
_entity_poly.pdbx_strand_id
1 'polypeptide(L)'
;GLGDVYKRQSLYEGSVKKPIMTSLCFVAVAILGIFSLTKLPIDLYPDIETNTIMVMTAYPGASAADIENNLTRPLENALNAVSDLKHITSESKENISLITLEFEFGEDIDVLTNDVRDKLDMVKSELPDEAENPIIFKFSSDMIPIVLLSVQANESMPALYKILDDNVASPLARISGVGSVSISGAPEREIQVYVDPVKLEAYNLSIEAISSVIGAENRNIPGGTFDVGSETYSLRVQGEFSDAAQMNDIVVGNFGGKTIYLRDVAVVHDSVEERAQETYNNGVQGAMIIVQKQSGANSVEISDAVMEALPRLQKNLPSDVKLGVIVDTSDNIRNTIDTLFETVILALIFVSIVVFLFLGRWRATVIIVITIPISLVASFIYLAATGNSLNIISLSSLSIAIGMVVDDAIVVLENVTNHIERGSEPMQAAVHGTNEVGLSVVASTLTPVSYTHLRAHETLMNL
;
A
#
# COMPACT_ATOMS: atom_id res chain seq x y z
N GLY A 1 23.50 3.39 64.11
CA GLY A 1 23.25 4.40 63.13
C GLY A 1 23.98 4.11 61.83
N LEU A 2 23.37 3.54 60.87
CA LEU A 2 23.70 3.50 59.44
C LEU A 2 22.91 2.32 58.86
N GLY A 3 21.64 2.50 58.60
CA GLY A 3 20.82 1.40 58.13
C GLY A 3 19.42 1.76 57.68
N ASP A 4 19.15 3.02 57.39
CA ASP A 4 18.00 3.40 56.59
C ASP A 4 18.43 3.61 55.13
N VAL A 5 18.97 2.53 54.57
CA VAL A 5 18.97 2.37 53.12
C VAL A 5 17.52 2.17 52.71
N TYR A 6 16.94 3.14 52.06
CA TYR A 6 15.65 3.12 51.39
C TYR A 6 15.32 1.69 50.91
N LYS A 7 14.41 0.98 51.62
CA LYS A 7 13.73 -0.18 51.09
C LYS A 7 12.91 0.33 49.91
N ARG A 8 13.49 0.37 48.72
CA ARG A 8 12.70 0.35 47.47
C ARG A 8 11.84 -0.91 47.58
N GLN A 9 10.56 -0.75 47.92
CA GLN A 9 9.61 -1.85 47.79
C GLN A 9 9.78 -2.35 46.35
N SER A 10 10.34 -3.57 46.22
CA SER A 10 10.51 -4.12 44.86
C SER A 10 9.12 -4.30 44.26
N LEU A 11 9.02 -4.15 42.94
CA LEU A 11 7.76 -4.35 42.23
C LEU A 11 7.14 -5.70 42.56
N TYR A 12 7.98 -6.72 42.81
CA TYR A 12 7.62 -8.07 43.19
C TYR A 12 7.00 -8.13 44.59
N GLU A 13 7.57 -7.41 45.57
CA GLU A 13 7.04 -7.33 46.94
C GLU A 13 5.65 -6.67 46.96
N GLY A 14 5.46 -5.60 46.15
CA GLY A 14 4.17 -4.94 45.99
C GLY A 14 3.11 -5.86 45.40
N SER A 15 3.48 -6.64 44.40
CA SER A 15 2.58 -7.59 43.72
C SER A 15 2.16 -8.74 44.66
N VAL A 16 3.07 -9.29 45.42
CA VAL A 16 2.80 -10.40 46.36
C VAL A 16 1.96 -9.93 47.55
N LYS A 17 2.21 -8.72 48.07
CA LYS A 17 1.44 -8.15 49.18
C LYS A 17 0.03 -7.70 48.86
N LYS A 18 -0.24 -7.37 47.57
CA LYS A 18 -1.54 -6.88 47.09
C LYS A 18 -2.07 -7.71 45.92
N PRO A 19 -2.36 -9.01 46.11
CA PRO A 19 -2.70 -9.94 45.03
C PRO A 19 -3.95 -9.52 44.26
N ILE A 20 -4.98 -8.97 44.91
CA ILE A 20 -6.22 -8.52 44.26
C ILE A 20 -5.92 -7.35 43.31
N MET A 21 -5.13 -6.36 43.77
CA MET A 21 -4.76 -5.22 42.89
C MET A 21 -3.96 -5.69 41.67
N THR A 22 -3.01 -6.59 41.92
CA THR A 22 -2.19 -7.16 40.84
C THR A 22 -3.05 -7.93 39.81
N SER A 23 -3.97 -8.78 40.29
CA SER A 23 -4.88 -9.51 39.42
C SER A 23 -5.79 -8.57 38.61
N LEU A 24 -6.30 -7.50 39.21
CA LEU A 24 -7.10 -6.48 38.51
C LEU A 24 -6.29 -5.75 37.45
N CYS A 25 -5.00 -5.46 37.71
CA CYS A 25 -4.12 -4.88 36.69
C CYS A 25 -3.96 -5.82 35.50
N PHE A 26 -3.73 -7.12 35.70
CA PHE A 26 -3.62 -8.09 34.62
C PHE A 26 -4.94 -8.25 33.84
N VAL A 27 -6.07 -8.25 34.51
CA VAL A 27 -7.40 -8.27 33.88
C VAL A 27 -7.60 -7.00 33.03
N ALA A 28 -7.23 -5.83 33.55
CA ALA A 28 -7.30 -4.58 32.79
C ALA A 28 -6.39 -4.61 31.54
N VAL A 29 -5.16 -5.11 31.66
CA VAL A 29 -4.25 -5.32 30.54
C VAL A 29 -4.84 -6.28 29.51
N ALA A 30 -5.44 -7.39 29.97
CA ALA A 30 -6.08 -8.35 29.07
C ALA A 30 -7.26 -7.73 28.29
N ILE A 31 -8.12 -6.96 28.97
CA ILE A 31 -9.24 -6.27 28.32
C ILE A 31 -8.75 -5.23 27.32
N LEU A 32 -7.78 -4.40 27.71
CA LEU A 32 -7.20 -3.39 26.83
C LEU A 32 -6.50 -4.01 25.63
N GLY A 33 -5.78 -5.12 25.82
CA GLY A 33 -5.08 -5.79 24.74
C GLY A 33 -6.03 -6.46 23.73
N ILE A 34 -7.12 -7.08 24.22
CA ILE A 34 -8.18 -7.62 23.36
C ILE A 34 -8.86 -6.47 22.58
N PHE A 35 -9.13 -5.36 23.25
CA PHE A 35 -9.68 -4.17 22.57
C PHE A 35 -8.71 -3.62 21.52
N SER A 36 -7.41 -3.54 21.83
CA SER A 36 -6.38 -3.12 20.88
C SER A 36 -6.34 -4.05 19.67
N LEU A 37 -6.40 -5.36 19.87
CA LEU A 37 -6.42 -6.34 18.79
C LEU A 37 -7.57 -6.09 17.79
N THR A 38 -8.75 -5.71 18.26
CA THR A 38 -9.90 -5.40 17.38
C THR A 38 -9.76 -4.09 16.62
N LYS A 39 -8.76 -3.28 16.92
CA LYS A 39 -8.50 -1.98 16.27
C LYS A 39 -7.27 -1.97 15.39
N LEU A 40 -6.40 -2.97 15.51
CA LEU A 40 -5.20 -3.06 14.71
C LEU A 40 -5.55 -3.31 13.24
N PRO A 41 -5.00 -2.53 12.30
CA PRO A 41 -5.08 -2.85 10.88
C PRO A 41 -4.35 -4.16 10.61
N ILE A 42 -4.89 -4.94 9.68
CA ILE A 42 -4.32 -6.24 9.30
C ILE A 42 -3.82 -6.13 7.87
N ASP A 43 -2.53 -6.34 7.69
CA ASP A 43 -1.81 -6.21 6.43
C ASP A 43 -0.93 -7.42 6.12
N LEU A 44 -0.52 -7.56 4.87
CA LEU A 44 0.42 -8.61 4.47
C LEU A 44 1.84 -8.29 4.99
N TYR A 45 2.30 -7.06 4.76
CA TYR A 45 3.61 -6.55 5.18
C TYR A 45 3.44 -5.34 6.10
N PRO A 46 4.45 -5.04 6.94
CA PRO A 46 4.47 -3.77 7.64
C PRO A 46 4.49 -2.62 6.63
N ASP A 47 4.06 -1.46 7.07
CA ASP A 47 4.21 -0.25 6.28
C ASP A 47 5.71 0.08 6.17
N ILE A 48 6.28 -0.22 5.01
CA ILE A 48 7.68 0.03 4.69
C ILE A 48 7.70 1.13 3.66
N GLU A 49 8.09 2.30 4.09
CA GLU A 49 8.49 3.38 3.20
C GLU A 49 9.94 3.14 2.76
N THR A 50 10.14 3.09 1.45
CA THR A 50 11.51 3.05 0.93
C THR A 50 12.09 4.45 0.97
N ASN A 51 13.39 4.56 1.18
CA ASN A 51 14.12 5.82 1.09
C ASN A 51 14.36 6.27 -0.36
N THR A 52 13.47 5.88 -1.27
CA THR A 52 13.64 6.08 -2.71
C THR A 52 12.42 6.76 -3.32
N ILE A 53 12.67 7.82 -4.08
CA ILE A 53 11.66 8.49 -4.92
C ILE A 53 12.07 8.33 -6.38
N MET A 54 11.13 7.99 -7.26
CA MET A 54 11.35 7.96 -8.69
C MET A 54 10.55 9.07 -9.37
N VAL A 55 11.21 9.81 -10.24
CA VAL A 55 10.61 10.82 -11.11
C VAL A 55 10.60 10.28 -12.53
N MET A 56 9.42 10.19 -13.11
CA MET A 56 9.19 9.74 -14.48
C MET A 56 8.64 10.90 -15.31
N THR A 57 9.24 11.12 -16.49
CA THR A 57 8.79 12.17 -17.39
C THR A 57 8.74 11.61 -18.81
N ALA A 58 7.57 11.66 -19.45
CA ALA A 58 7.40 11.22 -20.83
C ALA A 58 7.67 12.38 -21.79
N TYR A 59 8.31 12.06 -22.92
CA TYR A 59 8.51 12.97 -24.05
C TYR A 59 8.32 12.18 -25.34
N PRO A 60 7.06 12.04 -25.79
CA PRO A 60 6.72 11.22 -26.96
C PRO A 60 7.45 11.66 -28.23
N GLY A 61 7.99 10.69 -28.97
CA GLY A 61 8.70 10.91 -30.21
C GLY A 61 10.19 11.32 -30.08
N ALA A 62 10.68 11.52 -28.86
CA ALA A 62 12.07 11.89 -28.63
C ALA A 62 12.99 10.67 -28.54
N SER A 63 14.17 10.77 -29.15
CA SER A 63 15.22 9.74 -29.01
C SER A 63 15.84 9.75 -27.60
N ALA A 64 16.50 8.66 -27.21
CA ALA A 64 17.19 8.59 -25.90
C ALA A 64 18.21 9.71 -25.70
N ALA A 65 18.91 10.15 -26.78
CA ALA A 65 19.86 11.25 -26.71
C ALA A 65 19.18 12.62 -26.53
N ASP A 66 18.02 12.82 -27.15
CA ASP A 66 17.22 14.03 -26.97
C ASP A 66 16.65 14.09 -25.55
N ILE A 67 16.15 12.95 -25.04
CA ILE A 67 15.69 12.79 -23.67
C ILE A 67 16.81 13.13 -22.68
N GLU A 68 18.03 12.58 -22.87
CA GLU A 68 19.16 12.86 -22.01
C GLU A 68 19.47 14.37 -21.97
N ASN A 69 19.60 14.99 -23.13
CA ASN A 69 20.08 16.36 -23.21
C ASN A 69 19.03 17.42 -22.82
N ASN A 70 17.77 17.21 -23.27
CA ASN A 70 16.73 18.23 -23.16
C ASN A 70 15.80 18.03 -21.96
N LEU A 71 15.79 16.82 -21.38
CA LEU A 71 14.89 16.48 -20.28
C LEU A 71 15.63 15.99 -19.05
N THR A 72 16.42 14.90 -19.15
CA THR A 72 17.05 14.27 -18.01
C THR A 72 18.07 15.19 -17.32
N ARG A 73 18.98 15.81 -18.07
CA ARG A 73 20.01 16.70 -17.50
C ARG A 73 19.45 17.93 -16.79
N PRO A 74 18.48 18.70 -17.34
CA PRO A 74 17.83 19.78 -16.59
C PRO A 74 17.17 19.31 -15.30
N LEU A 75 16.46 18.17 -15.35
CA LEU A 75 15.81 17.58 -14.17
C LEU A 75 16.84 17.11 -13.13
N GLU A 76 17.91 16.42 -13.53
CA GLU A 76 19.00 16.02 -12.62
C GLU A 76 19.65 17.22 -11.93
N ASN A 77 19.94 18.27 -12.67
CA ASN A 77 20.55 19.48 -12.11
C ASN A 77 19.66 20.11 -11.03
N ALA A 78 18.37 20.17 -11.24
CA ALA A 78 17.41 20.68 -10.27
C ALA A 78 17.27 19.75 -9.07
N LEU A 79 17.15 18.45 -9.31
CA LEU A 79 16.96 17.44 -8.29
C LEU A 79 18.20 17.16 -7.43
N ASN A 80 19.40 17.43 -7.95
CA ASN A 80 20.64 17.31 -7.19
C ASN A 80 20.75 18.33 -6.04
N ALA A 81 19.87 19.34 -6.00
CA ALA A 81 19.76 20.30 -4.92
C ALA A 81 18.70 19.94 -3.87
N VAL A 82 18.13 18.74 -3.91
CA VAL A 82 17.21 18.22 -2.90
C VAL A 82 17.97 17.86 -1.63
N SER A 83 17.39 18.13 -0.48
CA SER A 83 17.99 17.85 0.83
C SER A 83 18.15 16.33 1.04
N ASP A 84 19.19 15.95 1.81
CA ASP A 84 19.45 14.57 2.27
C ASP A 84 19.55 13.52 1.15
N LEU A 85 19.84 13.97 -0.08
CA LEU A 85 20.06 13.14 -1.24
C LEU A 85 21.40 12.39 -1.11
N LYS A 86 21.34 11.05 -1.13
CA LYS A 86 22.50 10.17 -1.07
C LYS A 86 23.01 9.81 -2.46
N HIS A 87 22.11 9.35 -3.32
CA HIS A 87 22.42 9.00 -4.71
C HIS A 87 21.30 9.46 -5.65
N ILE A 88 21.71 9.87 -6.86
CA ILE A 88 20.81 10.08 -7.98
C ILE A 88 21.26 9.20 -9.13
N THR A 89 20.31 8.47 -9.71
CA THR A 89 20.54 7.63 -10.87
C THR A 89 19.48 7.93 -11.91
N SER A 90 19.87 8.08 -13.16
CA SER A 90 18.94 8.36 -14.24
C SER A 90 19.09 7.38 -15.39
N GLU A 91 18.00 7.14 -16.07
CA GLU A 91 17.90 6.31 -17.25
C GLU A 91 17.10 7.05 -18.33
N SER A 92 17.76 7.36 -19.44
CA SER A 92 17.13 8.00 -20.60
C SER A 92 16.85 6.94 -21.67
N LYS A 93 15.58 6.67 -21.90
CA LYS A 93 15.07 5.76 -22.94
C LYS A 93 14.35 6.54 -24.03
N GLU A 94 14.04 5.89 -25.14
CA GLU A 94 13.15 6.44 -26.15
C GLU A 94 11.79 6.78 -25.52
N ASN A 95 11.32 7.99 -25.71
CA ASN A 95 10.07 8.57 -25.18
C ASN A 95 10.01 8.80 -23.66
N ILE A 96 11.01 8.43 -22.83
CA ILE A 96 10.86 8.51 -21.39
C ILE A 96 12.19 8.75 -20.67
N SER A 97 12.15 9.61 -19.64
CA SER A 97 13.20 9.80 -18.63
C SER A 97 12.76 9.21 -17.30
N LEU A 98 13.63 8.43 -16.67
CA LEU A 98 13.46 7.87 -15.34
C LEU A 98 14.60 8.37 -14.46
N ILE A 99 14.30 9.04 -13.36
CA ILE A 99 15.28 9.53 -12.40
C ILE A 99 14.94 8.96 -11.03
N THR A 100 15.86 8.23 -10.45
CA THR A 100 15.72 7.61 -9.14
C THR A 100 16.58 8.36 -8.13
N LEU A 101 15.97 8.83 -7.06
CA LEU A 101 16.55 9.55 -5.95
C LEU A 101 16.59 8.62 -4.74
N GLU A 102 17.76 8.33 -4.21
CA GLU A 102 17.96 7.58 -2.97
C GLU A 102 18.38 8.55 -1.87
N PHE A 103 17.68 8.52 -0.74
CA PHE A 103 17.90 9.39 0.42
C PHE A 103 18.56 8.64 1.57
N GLU A 104 19.02 9.38 2.59
CA GLU A 104 19.50 8.77 3.81
C GLU A 104 18.35 8.07 4.58
N PHE A 105 18.70 7.06 5.34
CA PHE A 105 17.72 6.28 6.11
C PHE A 105 17.20 7.08 7.31
N GLY A 106 15.86 7.05 7.50
CA GLY A 106 15.21 7.69 8.65
C GLY A 106 14.66 9.07 8.39
N GLU A 107 14.82 9.57 7.16
CA GLU A 107 14.21 10.83 6.72
C GLU A 107 12.73 10.63 6.37
N ASP A 108 11.93 11.68 6.54
CA ASP A 108 10.50 11.68 6.20
C ASP A 108 10.34 11.82 4.67
N ILE A 109 9.94 10.72 4.02
CA ILE A 109 9.80 10.66 2.57
C ILE A 109 8.71 11.60 2.03
N ASP A 110 7.72 11.98 2.85
CA ASP A 110 6.68 12.92 2.46
C ASP A 110 7.22 14.35 2.40
N VAL A 111 8.08 14.71 3.34
CA VAL A 111 8.79 16.00 3.33
C VAL A 111 9.72 16.07 2.13
N LEU A 112 10.49 15.02 1.87
CA LEU A 112 11.39 14.93 0.71
C LEU A 112 10.62 14.97 -0.61
N THR A 113 9.46 14.32 -0.69
CA THR A 113 8.60 14.37 -1.89
C THR A 113 8.14 15.80 -2.20
N ASN A 114 7.84 16.59 -1.18
CA ASN A 114 7.48 17.99 -1.36
C ASN A 114 8.69 18.82 -1.85
N ASP A 115 9.89 18.60 -1.30
CA ASP A 115 11.11 19.26 -1.78
C ASP A 115 11.42 18.90 -3.24
N VAL A 116 11.28 17.60 -3.60
CA VAL A 116 11.39 17.13 -5.00
C VAL A 116 10.39 17.86 -5.90
N ARG A 117 9.13 17.98 -5.49
CA ARG A 117 8.09 18.69 -6.25
C ARG A 117 8.44 20.15 -6.46
N ASP A 118 8.89 20.83 -5.41
CA ASP A 118 9.29 22.24 -5.48
C ASP A 118 10.45 22.44 -6.47
N LYS A 119 11.44 21.53 -6.50
CA LYS A 119 12.55 21.58 -7.46
C LYS A 119 12.09 21.33 -8.90
N LEU A 120 11.17 20.37 -9.10
CA LEU A 120 10.59 20.09 -10.42
C LEU A 120 9.77 21.27 -10.95
N ASP A 121 9.00 21.94 -10.10
CA ASP A 121 8.23 23.12 -10.49
C ASP A 121 9.12 24.29 -10.89
N MET A 122 10.29 24.43 -10.30
CA MET A 122 11.28 25.47 -10.67
C MET A 122 11.85 25.25 -12.08
N VAL A 123 12.09 24.02 -12.48
CA VAL A 123 12.71 23.69 -13.79
C VAL A 123 11.69 23.50 -14.90
N LYS A 124 10.40 23.45 -14.58
CA LYS A 124 9.32 23.16 -15.54
C LYS A 124 9.32 24.06 -16.77
N SER A 125 9.67 25.33 -16.62
CA SER A 125 9.75 26.30 -17.74
C SER A 125 10.97 26.12 -18.64
N GLU A 126 11.93 25.29 -18.27
CA GLU A 126 13.13 24.98 -19.04
C GLU A 126 12.95 23.70 -19.87
N LEU A 127 11.89 22.91 -19.60
CA LEU A 127 11.60 21.68 -20.31
C LEU A 127 10.92 21.95 -21.66
N PRO A 128 11.07 21.07 -22.66
CA PRO A 128 10.36 21.17 -23.92
C PRO A 128 8.84 21.21 -23.74
N ASP A 129 8.15 22.03 -24.55
CA ASP A 129 6.69 22.18 -24.46
C ASP A 129 5.93 20.87 -24.74
N GLU A 130 6.51 19.96 -25.52
CA GLU A 130 5.95 18.65 -25.84
C GLU A 130 6.21 17.58 -24.77
N ALA A 131 7.08 17.87 -23.78
CA ALA A 131 7.30 16.96 -22.67
C ALA A 131 6.11 17.01 -21.70
N GLU A 132 5.71 15.84 -21.22
CA GLU A 132 4.68 15.74 -20.20
C GLU A 132 5.18 16.23 -18.82
N ASN A 133 4.25 16.51 -17.92
CA ASN A 133 4.63 16.89 -16.57
C ASN A 133 5.32 15.73 -15.84
N PRO A 134 6.42 15.99 -15.11
CA PRO A 134 7.05 14.97 -14.29
C PRO A 134 6.09 14.35 -13.26
N ILE A 135 6.07 13.02 -13.19
CA ILE A 135 5.27 12.25 -12.24
C ILE A 135 6.22 11.71 -11.16
N ILE A 136 5.86 11.92 -9.90
CA ILE A 136 6.64 11.47 -8.74
C ILE A 136 6.03 10.17 -8.21
N PHE A 137 6.85 9.12 -8.13
CA PHE A 137 6.47 7.84 -7.55
C PHE A 137 7.24 7.62 -6.24
N LYS A 138 6.50 7.35 -5.18
CA LYS A 138 7.03 6.82 -3.91
C LYS A 138 6.77 5.33 -3.89
N PHE A 139 7.77 4.53 -3.57
CA PHE A 139 7.59 3.11 -3.39
C PHE A 139 7.20 2.83 -1.94
N SER A 140 6.02 2.27 -1.72
CA SER A 140 5.54 1.82 -0.42
C SER A 140 4.91 0.43 -0.53
N SER A 141 4.80 -0.26 0.60
CA SER A 141 4.07 -1.54 0.68
C SER A 141 2.60 -1.43 0.28
N ASP A 142 2.02 -0.22 0.36
CA ASP A 142 0.63 0.05 -0.03
C ASP A 142 0.39 -0.04 -1.54
N MET A 143 1.46 0.04 -2.35
CA MET A 143 1.37 -0.16 -3.81
C MET A 143 1.15 -1.63 -4.19
N ILE A 144 1.37 -2.57 -3.27
CA ILE A 144 1.14 -3.99 -3.51
C ILE A 144 -0.36 -4.22 -3.65
N PRO A 145 -0.82 -4.82 -4.76
CA PRO A 145 -2.24 -5.10 -4.96
C PRO A 145 -2.79 -6.02 -3.87
N ILE A 146 -3.97 -5.68 -3.34
CA ILE A 146 -4.69 -6.55 -2.39
C ILE A 146 -5.38 -7.68 -3.15
N VAL A 147 -6.08 -7.32 -4.23
CA VAL A 147 -6.82 -8.26 -5.06
C VAL A 147 -6.46 -8.04 -6.53
N LEU A 148 -6.15 -9.14 -7.21
CA LEU A 148 -6.00 -9.19 -8.66
C LEU A 148 -7.13 -10.02 -9.22
N LEU A 149 -7.95 -9.40 -10.09
CA LEU A 149 -9.04 -10.09 -10.77
C LEU A 149 -8.66 -10.33 -12.23
N SER A 150 -8.96 -11.52 -12.72
CA SER A 150 -8.92 -11.81 -14.15
C SER A 150 -10.25 -11.50 -14.79
N VAL A 151 -10.20 -11.03 -16.01
CA VAL A 151 -11.36 -10.83 -16.85
C VAL A 151 -11.14 -11.59 -18.15
N GLN A 152 -12.10 -12.39 -18.54
CA GLN A 152 -12.17 -13.04 -19.88
C GLN A 152 -13.24 -12.34 -20.68
N ALA A 153 -12.96 -12.04 -21.95
CA ALA A 153 -13.94 -11.51 -22.88
C ALA A 153 -13.62 -11.98 -24.30
N ASN A 154 -14.65 -12.20 -25.10
CA ASN A 154 -14.51 -12.56 -26.52
C ASN A 154 -15.11 -11.48 -27.42
N GLU A 155 -16.44 -11.43 -27.50
CA GLU A 155 -17.17 -10.51 -28.38
C GLU A 155 -17.15 -9.07 -27.86
N SER A 156 -17.14 -8.90 -26.53
CA SER A 156 -17.12 -7.59 -25.87
C SER A 156 -15.74 -6.93 -25.81
N MET A 157 -14.70 -7.55 -26.37
CA MET A 157 -13.31 -7.08 -26.26
C MET A 157 -13.10 -5.62 -26.72
N PRO A 158 -13.67 -5.14 -27.82
CA PRO A 158 -13.48 -3.74 -28.27
C PRO A 158 -14.04 -2.68 -27.32
N ALA A 159 -15.05 -3.03 -26.52
CA ALA A 159 -15.68 -2.13 -25.54
C ALA A 159 -15.33 -2.51 -24.10
N LEU A 160 -14.42 -3.45 -23.91
CA LEU A 160 -14.16 -4.08 -22.63
C LEU A 160 -13.72 -3.08 -21.57
N TYR A 161 -12.83 -2.16 -21.89
CA TYR A 161 -12.35 -1.13 -20.96
C TYR A 161 -13.54 -0.37 -20.35
N LYS A 162 -14.41 0.18 -21.19
CA LYS A 162 -15.58 0.94 -20.72
C LYS A 162 -16.56 0.10 -19.92
N ILE A 163 -16.80 -1.14 -20.34
CA ILE A 163 -17.68 -2.08 -19.61
C ILE A 163 -17.12 -2.35 -18.21
N LEU A 164 -15.82 -2.57 -18.10
CA LEU A 164 -15.16 -2.82 -16.81
C LEU A 164 -15.09 -1.57 -15.95
N ASP A 165 -14.79 -0.41 -16.53
CA ASP A 165 -14.72 0.84 -15.79
C ASP A 165 -16.07 1.20 -15.16
N ASP A 166 -17.15 1.20 -15.97
CA ASP A 166 -18.49 1.57 -15.51
C ASP A 166 -19.09 0.55 -14.53
N ASN A 167 -18.90 -0.76 -14.77
CA ASN A 167 -19.63 -1.81 -14.07
C ASN A 167 -18.81 -2.55 -13.00
N VAL A 168 -17.49 -2.41 -13.00
CA VAL A 168 -16.60 -3.13 -12.04
C VAL A 168 -15.68 -2.16 -11.33
N ALA A 169 -14.82 -1.43 -12.03
CA ALA A 169 -13.81 -0.59 -11.40
C ALA A 169 -14.42 0.55 -10.59
N SER A 170 -15.34 1.32 -11.17
CA SER A 170 -16.04 2.41 -10.48
C SER A 170 -16.82 1.95 -9.23
N PRO A 171 -17.60 0.83 -9.27
CA PRO A 171 -18.20 0.27 -8.06
C PRO A 171 -17.21 -0.21 -7.00
N LEU A 172 -16.10 -0.87 -7.40
CA LEU A 172 -15.06 -1.32 -6.47
C LEU A 172 -14.33 -0.14 -5.82
N ALA A 173 -14.03 0.92 -6.57
CA ALA A 173 -13.40 2.13 -6.05
C ALA A 173 -14.21 2.87 -4.98
N ARG A 174 -15.52 2.58 -4.86
CA ARG A 174 -16.40 3.14 -3.80
C ARG A 174 -16.38 2.34 -2.51
N ILE A 175 -15.72 1.18 -2.48
CA ILE A 175 -15.56 0.40 -1.27
C ILE A 175 -14.64 1.17 -0.32
N SER A 176 -15.04 1.28 0.93
CA SER A 176 -14.24 1.98 1.95
C SER A 176 -12.85 1.33 2.10
N GLY A 177 -11.81 2.15 2.06
CA GLY A 177 -10.42 1.69 2.16
C GLY A 177 -9.76 1.33 0.83
N VAL A 178 -10.50 1.22 -0.28
CA VAL A 178 -9.92 1.07 -1.62
C VAL A 178 -9.27 2.39 -2.01
N GLY A 179 -8.00 2.35 -2.39
CA GLY A 179 -7.20 3.49 -2.83
C GLY A 179 -7.29 3.73 -4.33
N SER A 180 -7.12 2.68 -5.10
CA SER A 180 -7.24 2.74 -6.57
C SER A 180 -7.72 1.40 -7.13
N VAL A 181 -8.38 1.49 -8.28
CA VAL A 181 -8.73 0.33 -9.11
C VAL A 181 -8.28 0.65 -10.53
N SER A 182 -7.37 -0.16 -11.06
CA SER A 182 -6.85 0.01 -12.41
C SER A 182 -7.16 -1.21 -13.28
N ILE A 183 -7.36 -0.95 -14.57
CA ILE A 183 -7.65 -1.96 -15.59
C ILE A 183 -6.43 -2.05 -16.50
N SER A 184 -5.91 -3.26 -16.72
CA SER A 184 -4.77 -3.52 -17.58
C SER A 184 -5.14 -4.56 -18.65
N GLY A 185 -4.65 -4.37 -19.88
CA GLY A 185 -4.86 -5.29 -20.99
C GLY A 185 -6.19 -5.15 -21.73
N ALA A 186 -7.11 -4.30 -21.28
CA ALA A 186 -8.30 -3.92 -22.05
C ALA A 186 -7.97 -2.70 -22.91
N PRO A 187 -8.29 -2.72 -24.22
CA PRO A 187 -8.04 -1.58 -25.09
C PRO A 187 -9.01 -0.44 -24.76
N GLU A 188 -8.49 0.76 -24.61
CA GLU A 188 -9.31 1.97 -24.47
C GLU A 188 -9.82 2.43 -25.85
N ARG A 189 -11.05 2.94 -25.90
CA ARG A 189 -11.63 3.45 -27.13
C ARG A 189 -10.94 4.74 -27.54
N GLU A 190 -10.49 4.81 -28.78
CA GLU A 190 -9.81 5.95 -29.37
C GLU A 190 -10.41 6.30 -30.73
N ILE A 191 -10.56 7.59 -31.01
CA ILE A 191 -10.94 8.05 -32.33
C ILE A 191 -9.68 8.44 -33.10
N GLN A 192 -9.36 7.64 -34.11
CA GLN A 192 -8.17 7.82 -34.94
C GLN A 192 -8.51 8.65 -36.17
N VAL A 193 -7.76 9.73 -36.41
CA VAL A 193 -7.92 10.61 -37.56
C VAL A 193 -6.71 10.48 -38.47
N TYR A 194 -6.86 9.72 -39.55
CA TYR A 194 -5.81 9.53 -40.57
C TYR A 194 -5.88 10.62 -41.60
N VAL A 195 -4.90 11.50 -41.59
CA VAL A 195 -4.82 12.66 -42.47
C VAL A 195 -4.06 12.30 -43.74
N ASP A 196 -4.55 12.75 -44.91
CA ASP A 196 -3.92 12.55 -46.23
C ASP A 196 -2.92 13.69 -46.50
N PRO A 197 -1.59 13.43 -46.51
CA PRO A 197 -0.58 14.46 -46.67
C PRO A 197 -0.69 15.21 -48.02
N VAL A 198 -1.10 14.51 -49.09
CA VAL A 198 -1.24 15.12 -50.44
C VAL A 198 -2.38 16.13 -50.45
N LYS A 199 -3.48 15.81 -49.76
CA LYS A 199 -4.62 16.72 -49.66
C LYS A 199 -4.32 17.90 -48.73
N LEU A 200 -3.55 17.68 -47.65
CA LEU A 200 -3.11 18.77 -46.76
C LEU A 200 -2.30 19.79 -47.57
N GLU A 201 -1.32 19.33 -48.34
CA GLU A 201 -0.50 20.21 -49.16
C GLU A 201 -1.36 20.95 -50.21
N ALA A 202 -2.30 20.25 -50.88
CA ALA A 202 -3.19 20.85 -51.88
C ALA A 202 -4.08 21.96 -51.30
N TYR A 203 -4.50 21.86 -50.04
CA TYR A 203 -5.33 22.87 -49.39
C TYR A 203 -4.54 23.81 -48.47
N ASN A 204 -3.21 23.69 -48.42
CA ASN A 204 -2.30 24.47 -47.57
C ASN A 204 -2.69 24.43 -46.08
N LEU A 205 -2.99 23.21 -45.59
CA LEU A 205 -3.32 22.93 -44.20
C LEU A 205 -2.16 22.20 -43.52
N SER A 206 -2.00 22.44 -42.21
CA SER A 206 -1.06 21.68 -41.38
C SER A 206 -1.79 20.72 -40.44
N ILE A 207 -1.11 19.67 -39.98
CA ILE A 207 -1.66 18.70 -39.00
C ILE A 207 -1.97 19.41 -37.68
N GLU A 208 -1.10 20.32 -37.24
CA GLU A 208 -1.26 21.10 -36.01
C GLU A 208 -2.53 21.97 -36.08
N ALA A 209 -2.82 22.57 -37.25
CA ALA A 209 -4.05 23.36 -37.42
C ALA A 209 -5.30 22.48 -37.32
N ILE A 210 -5.28 21.29 -37.92
CA ILE A 210 -6.38 20.32 -37.78
C ILE A 210 -6.55 19.87 -36.33
N SER A 211 -5.45 19.49 -35.64
CA SER A 211 -5.48 19.09 -34.24
C SER A 211 -6.06 20.19 -33.34
N SER A 212 -5.64 21.43 -33.56
CA SER A 212 -6.13 22.59 -32.80
C SER A 212 -7.63 22.82 -33.03
N VAL A 213 -8.12 22.67 -34.24
CA VAL A 213 -9.55 22.82 -34.57
C VAL A 213 -10.37 21.71 -33.91
N ILE A 214 -9.93 20.45 -33.99
CA ILE A 214 -10.61 19.32 -33.35
C ILE A 214 -10.68 19.53 -31.85
N GLY A 215 -9.59 19.94 -31.20
CA GLY A 215 -9.55 20.25 -29.77
C GLY A 215 -10.42 21.44 -29.35
N ALA A 216 -10.56 22.42 -30.23
CA ALA A 216 -11.44 23.57 -29.98
C ALA A 216 -12.93 23.24 -30.09
N GLU A 217 -13.30 22.38 -31.05
CA GLU A 217 -14.69 21.98 -31.30
C GLU A 217 -15.16 20.88 -30.33
N ASN A 218 -14.26 19.98 -29.89
CA ASN A 218 -14.59 18.85 -29.00
C ASN A 218 -14.54 19.24 -27.53
N ARG A 219 -15.36 20.20 -27.11
CA ARG A 219 -15.44 20.57 -25.69
C ARG A 219 -16.76 21.22 -25.30
N ASN A 220 -17.18 20.98 -24.07
CA ASN A 220 -18.30 21.67 -23.49
C ASN A 220 -17.89 23.04 -22.96
N ILE A 221 -18.68 24.07 -23.27
CA ILE A 221 -18.40 25.44 -22.87
C ILE A 221 -19.50 25.90 -21.88
N PRO A 222 -19.13 26.33 -20.67
CA PRO A 222 -20.08 26.95 -19.77
C PRO A 222 -20.55 28.29 -20.37
N GLY A 223 -21.86 28.42 -20.62
CA GLY A 223 -22.44 29.60 -21.21
C GLY A 223 -22.88 30.66 -20.18
N GLY A 224 -22.54 30.47 -18.90
CA GLY A 224 -22.95 31.34 -17.81
C GLY A 224 -24.34 31.00 -17.26
N THR A 225 -24.97 31.97 -16.61
CA THR A 225 -26.29 31.83 -16.03
C THR A 225 -27.20 32.93 -16.56
N PHE A 226 -28.52 32.66 -16.65
CA PHE A 226 -29.53 33.64 -16.98
C PHE A 226 -30.75 33.49 -16.03
N ASP A 227 -31.37 34.59 -15.71
CA ASP A 227 -32.49 34.62 -14.78
C ASP A 227 -33.83 34.66 -15.55
N VAL A 228 -34.77 33.82 -15.12
CA VAL A 228 -36.15 33.82 -15.61
C VAL A 228 -37.09 34.00 -14.42
N GLY A 229 -37.53 35.21 -14.21
CA GLY A 229 -38.35 35.56 -13.03
C GLY A 229 -37.52 35.46 -11.74
N SER A 230 -37.86 34.53 -10.86
CA SER A 230 -37.15 34.28 -9.59
C SER A 230 -36.18 33.10 -9.65
N GLU A 231 -36.03 32.46 -10.80
CA GLU A 231 -35.21 31.28 -10.97
C GLU A 231 -33.98 31.58 -11.85
N THR A 232 -32.80 31.11 -11.42
CA THR A 232 -31.54 31.22 -12.16
C THR A 232 -31.26 29.92 -12.86
N TYR A 233 -31.06 29.95 -14.16
CA TYR A 233 -30.72 28.79 -14.99
C TYR A 233 -29.27 28.87 -15.42
N SER A 234 -28.54 27.73 -15.37
CA SER A 234 -27.23 27.63 -15.95
C SER A 234 -27.32 27.21 -17.43
N LEU A 235 -26.61 27.90 -18.28
CA LEU A 235 -26.45 27.56 -19.69
C LEU A 235 -25.19 26.77 -19.91
N ARG A 236 -25.30 25.64 -20.62
CA ARG A 236 -24.18 24.83 -21.05
C ARG A 236 -24.27 24.56 -22.54
N VAL A 237 -23.25 24.90 -23.28
CA VAL A 237 -23.13 24.53 -24.70
C VAL A 237 -22.45 23.16 -24.74
N GLN A 238 -23.14 22.16 -25.26
CA GLN A 238 -22.60 20.82 -25.48
C GLN A 238 -21.92 20.80 -26.84
N GLY A 239 -20.57 20.73 -26.84
CA GLY A 239 -19.76 20.68 -28.06
C GLY A 239 -18.97 19.39 -28.21
N GLU A 240 -18.94 18.54 -27.15
CA GLU A 240 -18.28 17.23 -27.25
C GLU A 240 -19.01 16.31 -28.24
N PHE A 241 -18.25 15.64 -29.09
CA PHE A 241 -18.80 14.70 -30.05
C PHE A 241 -19.26 13.42 -29.32
N SER A 242 -20.43 12.95 -29.66
CA SER A 242 -20.98 11.69 -29.16
C SER A 242 -20.70 10.50 -30.10
N ASP A 243 -20.36 10.79 -31.37
CA ASP A 243 -20.10 9.80 -32.42
C ASP A 243 -18.95 10.29 -33.28
N ALA A 244 -18.05 9.38 -33.67
CA ALA A 244 -16.95 9.64 -34.59
C ALA A 244 -17.42 10.20 -35.93
N ALA A 245 -18.61 9.83 -36.41
CA ALA A 245 -19.18 10.31 -37.64
C ALA A 245 -19.39 11.84 -37.64
N GLN A 246 -19.70 12.45 -36.50
CA GLN A 246 -19.90 13.90 -36.35
C GLN A 246 -18.60 14.68 -36.66
N MET A 247 -17.43 14.07 -36.39
CA MET A 247 -16.14 14.72 -36.63
C MET A 247 -15.89 14.97 -38.12
N ASN A 248 -16.51 14.20 -39.01
CA ASN A 248 -16.39 14.39 -40.47
C ASN A 248 -16.87 15.77 -40.94
N ASP A 249 -17.77 16.40 -40.21
CA ASP A 249 -18.37 17.70 -40.57
C ASP A 249 -17.65 18.90 -39.93
N ILE A 250 -16.55 18.67 -39.21
CA ILE A 250 -15.69 19.74 -38.69
C ILE A 250 -15.11 20.55 -39.84
N VAL A 251 -15.21 21.87 -39.74
CA VAL A 251 -14.61 22.81 -40.69
C VAL A 251 -13.15 23.03 -40.34
N VAL A 252 -12.23 22.46 -41.09
CA VAL A 252 -10.79 22.55 -40.86
C VAL A 252 -10.09 23.68 -41.59
N GLY A 253 -10.78 24.34 -42.51
CA GLY A 253 -10.23 25.48 -43.22
C GLY A 253 -11.12 26.05 -44.36
N ASN A 254 -10.60 27.04 -45.05
CA ASN A 254 -11.21 27.62 -46.24
C ASN A 254 -10.16 27.82 -47.32
N PHE A 255 -10.37 27.31 -48.51
CA PHE A 255 -9.45 27.42 -49.61
C PHE A 255 -10.20 27.93 -50.87
N GLY A 256 -9.76 29.05 -51.43
CA GLY A 256 -10.39 29.65 -52.58
C GLY A 256 -11.88 30.02 -52.41
N GLY A 257 -12.33 30.34 -51.20
CA GLY A 257 -13.72 30.63 -50.88
C GLY A 257 -14.61 29.40 -50.68
N LYS A 258 -14.05 28.19 -50.71
CA LYS A 258 -14.72 26.92 -50.48
C LYS A 258 -14.36 26.40 -49.07
N THR A 259 -15.37 26.06 -48.28
CA THR A 259 -15.19 25.44 -46.97
C THR A 259 -14.63 24.04 -47.13
N ILE A 260 -13.57 23.72 -46.36
CA ILE A 260 -12.92 22.41 -46.31
C ILE A 260 -13.34 21.73 -45.00
N TYR A 261 -13.92 20.55 -45.12
CA TYR A 261 -14.32 19.71 -43.99
C TYR A 261 -13.25 18.65 -43.66
N LEU A 262 -13.26 18.13 -42.48
CA LEU A 262 -12.31 17.08 -42.07
C LEU A 262 -12.36 15.85 -42.98
N ARG A 263 -13.55 15.42 -43.42
CA ARG A 263 -13.76 14.34 -44.39
C ARG A 263 -13.09 14.56 -45.75
N ASP A 264 -12.79 15.80 -46.11
CA ASP A 264 -12.15 16.12 -47.39
C ASP A 264 -10.65 15.81 -47.32
N VAL A 265 -10.02 15.86 -46.16
CA VAL A 265 -8.57 15.74 -45.94
C VAL A 265 -8.16 14.59 -45.03
N ALA A 266 -9.11 13.95 -44.35
CA ALA A 266 -8.84 12.85 -43.40
C ALA A 266 -9.94 11.78 -43.44
N VAL A 267 -9.61 10.63 -42.88
CA VAL A 267 -10.56 9.54 -42.60
C VAL A 267 -10.61 9.34 -41.11
N VAL A 268 -11.83 9.36 -40.54
CA VAL A 268 -12.07 9.19 -39.12
C VAL A 268 -12.48 7.75 -38.86
N HIS A 269 -11.74 7.07 -37.99
CA HIS A 269 -12.03 5.71 -37.56
C HIS A 269 -12.35 5.69 -36.06
N ASP A 270 -13.47 5.05 -35.69
CA ASP A 270 -13.74 4.62 -34.31
C ASP A 270 -12.97 3.33 -34.06
N SER A 271 -11.94 3.40 -33.26
CA SER A 271 -10.96 2.34 -33.05
C SER A 271 -10.66 2.17 -31.57
N VAL A 272 -9.60 1.48 -31.27
CA VAL A 272 -9.05 1.32 -29.93
C VAL A 272 -7.59 1.72 -29.94
N GLU A 273 -7.08 2.16 -28.79
CA GLU A 273 -5.68 2.49 -28.60
C GLU A 273 -4.77 1.31 -28.99
N GLU A 274 -3.59 1.62 -29.51
CA GLU A 274 -2.58 0.62 -29.82
C GLU A 274 -2.18 -0.12 -28.52
N ARG A 275 -2.30 -1.42 -28.55
CA ARG A 275 -2.13 -2.24 -27.33
C ARG A 275 -0.66 -2.28 -26.93
N ALA A 276 -0.35 -1.64 -25.80
CA ALA A 276 0.95 -1.77 -25.13
C ALA A 276 1.08 -3.12 -24.38
N GLN A 277 -0.06 -3.70 -23.92
CA GLN A 277 -0.10 -4.94 -23.16
C GLN A 277 -1.29 -5.81 -23.60
N GLU A 278 -1.07 -7.11 -23.62
CA GLU A 278 -2.12 -8.11 -23.82
C GLU A 278 -2.19 -9.04 -22.62
N THR A 279 -3.40 -9.31 -22.16
CA THR A 279 -3.66 -10.21 -21.03
C THR A 279 -4.42 -11.43 -21.51
N TYR A 280 -3.92 -12.61 -21.16
CA TYR A 280 -4.56 -13.89 -21.44
C TYR A 280 -4.84 -14.64 -20.15
N ASN A 281 -6.05 -15.12 -20.00
CA ASN A 281 -6.45 -15.97 -18.88
C ASN A 281 -6.89 -17.33 -19.41
N ASN A 282 -6.15 -18.39 -19.08
CA ASN A 282 -6.37 -19.75 -19.60
C ASN A 282 -6.45 -19.81 -21.15
N GLY A 283 -5.64 -19.01 -21.84
CA GLY A 283 -5.60 -18.96 -23.31
C GLY A 283 -6.72 -18.12 -23.96
N VAL A 284 -7.61 -17.53 -23.17
CA VAL A 284 -8.63 -16.58 -23.63
C VAL A 284 -8.14 -15.15 -23.38
N GLN A 285 -8.26 -14.29 -24.38
CA GLN A 285 -7.91 -12.88 -24.25
C GLN A 285 -8.86 -12.19 -23.26
N GLY A 286 -8.34 -11.18 -22.56
CA GLY A 286 -9.13 -10.48 -21.55
C GLY A 286 -8.37 -9.30 -20.96
N ALA A 287 -8.67 -9.01 -19.71
CA ALA A 287 -8.05 -7.94 -18.94
C ALA A 287 -7.74 -8.40 -17.51
N MET A 288 -7.00 -7.58 -16.80
CA MET A 288 -6.73 -7.72 -15.38
C MET A 288 -7.21 -6.46 -14.67
N ILE A 289 -7.88 -6.63 -13.53
CA ILE A 289 -8.25 -5.54 -12.64
C ILE A 289 -7.40 -5.64 -11.39
N ILE A 290 -6.76 -4.53 -11.05
CA ILE A 290 -5.82 -4.40 -9.94
C ILE A 290 -6.48 -3.52 -8.89
N VAL A 291 -6.71 -4.07 -7.69
CA VAL A 291 -7.27 -3.33 -6.56
C VAL A 291 -6.17 -3.06 -5.54
N GLN A 292 -5.95 -1.79 -5.22
CA GLN A 292 -4.98 -1.34 -4.24
C GLN A 292 -5.70 -0.66 -3.07
N LYS A 293 -5.12 -0.70 -1.88
CA LYS A 293 -5.68 -0.07 -0.68
C LYS A 293 -5.26 1.40 -0.54
N GLN A 294 -6.00 2.12 0.29
CA GLN A 294 -5.51 3.37 0.88
C GLN A 294 -4.50 3.06 1.98
N SER A 295 -3.52 3.94 2.19
CA SER A 295 -2.57 3.81 3.28
C SER A 295 -3.27 3.68 4.64
N GLY A 296 -2.81 2.73 5.46
CA GLY A 296 -3.39 2.44 6.78
C GLY A 296 -4.74 1.73 6.78
N ALA A 297 -5.30 1.37 5.61
CA ALA A 297 -6.55 0.62 5.53
C ALA A 297 -6.34 -0.88 5.75
N ASN A 298 -7.36 -1.58 6.24
CA ASN A 298 -7.32 -3.01 6.56
C ASN A 298 -7.49 -3.86 5.29
N SER A 299 -6.42 -4.56 4.88
CA SER A 299 -6.39 -5.37 3.66
C SER A 299 -7.42 -6.51 3.66
N VAL A 300 -7.69 -7.14 4.81
CA VAL A 300 -8.65 -8.24 4.92
C VAL A 300 -10.09 -7.75 4.75
N GLU A 301 -10.46 -6.64 5.40
CA GLU A 301 -11.80 -6.05 5.28
C GLU A 301 -12.10 -5.60 3.84
N ILE A 302 -11.11 -5.01 3.17
CA ILE A 302 -11.27 -4.60 1.76
C ILE A 302 -11.44 -5.82 0.87
N SER A 303 -10.60 -6.84 1.02
CA SER A 303 -10.72 -8.06 0.23
C SER A 303 -12.10 -8.72 0.42
N ASP A 304 -12.57 -8.85 1.67
CA ASP A 304 -13.90 -9.39 1.96
C ASP A 304 -15.01 -8.61 1.26
N ALA A 305 -14.95 -7.28 1.31
CA ALA A 305 -15.93 -6.42 0.65
C ALA A 305 -15.87 -6.54 -0.89
N VAL A 306 -14.67 -6.68 -1.46
CA VAL A 306 -14.49 -6.94 -2.89
C VAL A 306 -15.08 -8.29 -3.27
N MET A 307 -14.76 -9.36 -2.53
CA MET A 307 -15.27 -10.72 -2.79
C MET A 307 -16.79 -10.79 -2.67
N GLU A 308 -17.40 -10.11 -1.70
CA GLU A 308 -18.85 -10.01 -1.56
C GLU A 308 -19.49 -9.25 -2.74
N ALA A 309 -18.81 -8.25 -3.29
CA ALA A 309 -19.31 -7.50 -4.44
C ALA A 309 -19.26 -8.28 -5.75
N LEU A 310 -18.28 -9.18 -5.98
CA LEU A 310 -18.05 -9.86 -7.26
C LEU A 310 -19.29 -10.57 -7.84
N PRO A 311 -20.09 -11.37 -7.09
CA PRO A 311 -21.26 -12.05 -7.65
C PRO A 311 -22.32 -11.07 -8.16
N ARG A 312 -22.43 -9.90 -7.52
CA ARG A 312 -23.35 -8.82 -7.94
C ARG A 312 -22.85 -8.13 -9.20
N LEU A 313 -21.56 -7.83 -9.25
CA LEU A 313 -20.92 -7.17 -10.39
C LEU A 313 -21.00 -8.10 -11.63
N GLN A 314 -20.72 -9.37 -11.48
CA GLN A 314 -20.81 -10.36 -12.57
C GLN A 314 -22.18 -10.40 -13.24
N LYS A 315 -23.28 -10.18 -12.50
CA LYS A 315 -24.65 -10.17 -13.06
C LYS A 315 -24.91 -8.98 -13.98
N ASN A 316 -24.16 -7.89 -13.83
CA ASN A 316 -24.32 -6.68 -14.62
C ASN A 316 -23.47 -6.68 -15.88
N LEU A 317 -22.62 -7.70 -16.08
CA LEU A 317 -21.73 -7.82 -17.22
C LEU A 317 -22.37 -8.62 -18.37
N PRO A 318 -21.95 -8.37 -19.62
CA PRO A 318 -22.28 -9.22 -20.76
C PRO A 318 -21.96 -10.69 -20.48
N SER A 319 -22.68 -11.60 -21.12
CA SER A 319 -22.56 -13.04 -20.86
C SER A 319 -21.20 -13.66 -21.21
N ASP A 320 -20.47 -13.03 -22.13
CA ASP A 320 -19.12 -13.42 -22.54
C ASP A 320 -18.02 -12.86 -21.63
N VAL A 321 -18.33 -11.86 -20.79
CA VAL A 321 -17.40 -11.27 -19.83
C VAL A 321 -17.48 -12.01 -18.49
N LYS A 322 -16.38 -12.66 -18.10
CA LYS A 322 -16.29 -13.43 -16.85
C LYS A 322 -15.20 -12.90 -15.95
N LEU A 323 -15.56 -12.63 -14.70
CA LEU A 323 -14.63 -12.27 -13.63
C LEU A 323 -14.13 -13.53 -12.94
N GLY A 324 -12.84 -13.54 -12.60
CA GLY A 324 -12.20 -14.55 -11.76
C GLY A 324 -11.23 -13.89 -10.79
N VAL A 325 -10.87 -14.57 -9.72
CA VAL A 325 -9.85 -14.11 -8.78
C VAL A 325 -8.53 -14.78 -9.13
N ILE A 326 -7.46 -13.99 -9.34
CA ILE A 326 -6.10 -14.48 -9.57
C ILE A 326 -5.38 -14.57 -8.24
N VAL A 327 -5.39 -13.46 -7.50
CA VAL A 327 -4.70 -13.32 -6.20
C VAL A 327 -5.63 -12.61 -5.24
N ASP A 328 -5.76 -13.19 -4.05
CA ASP A 328 -6.29 -12.55 -2.86
C ASP A 328 -5.20 -12.59 -1.79
N THR A 329 -4.61 -11.43 -1.48
CA THR A 329 -3.56 -11.36 -0.46
C THR A 329 -4.09 -11.64 0.94
N SER A 330 -5.39 -11.47 1.17
CA SER A 330 -6.02 -11.76 2.46
C SER A 330 -5.95 -13.24 2.85
N ASP A 331 -5.93 -14.15 1.87
CA ASP A 331 -5.78 -15.58 2.13
C ASP A 331 -4.44 -15.90 2.81
N ASN A 332 -3.35 -15.25 2.37
CA ASN A 332 -2.04 -15.41 2.99
C ASN A 332 -2.03 -14.86 4.43
N ILE A 333 -2.70 -13.73 4.65
CA ILE A 333 -2.83 -13.12 5.98
C ILE A 333 -3.61 -14.06 6.90
N ARG A 334 -4.75 -14.58 6.46
CA ARG A 334 -5.58 -15.52 7.24
C ARG A 334 -4.83 -16.79 7.59
N ASN A 335 -4.17 -17.40 6.61
CA ASN A 335 -3.35 -18.58 6.82
C ASN A 335 -2.23 -18.32 7.85
N THR A 336 -1.64 -17.14 7.85
CA THR A 336 -0.61 -16.75 8.82
C THR A 336 -1.20 -16.58 10.22
N ILE A 337 -2.37 -15.96 10.34
CA ILE A 337 -3.10 -15.84 11.61
C ILE A 337 -3.48 -17.21 12.16
N ASP A 338 -4.03 -18.09 11.33
CA ASP A 338 -4.41 -19.45 11.72
C ASP A 338 -3.19 -20.25 12.19
N THR A 339 -2.07 -20.15 11.46
CA THR A 339 -0.79 -20.77 11.85
C THR A 339 -0.27 -20.23 13.16
N LEU A 340 -0.43 -18.92 13.44
CA LEU A 340 -0.09 -18.35 14.73
C LEU A 340 -0.93 -18.96 15.87
N PHE A 341 -2.26 -19.04 15.68
CA PHE A 341 -3.14 -19.64 16.68
C PHE A 341 -2.82 -21.12 16.92
N GLU A 342 -2.56 -21.90 15.88
CA GLU A 342 -2.09 -23.28 16.03
C GLU A 342 -0.78 -23.36 16.81
N THR A 343 0.18 -22.50 16.47
CA THR A 343 1.48 -22.44 17.16
C THR A 343 1.31 -22.10 18.63
N VAL A 344 0.45 -21.13 18.99
CA VAL A 344 0.15 -20.77 20.37
C VAL A 344 -0.46 -21.95 21.12
N ILE A 345 -1.46 -22.63 20.55
CA ILE A 345 -2.11 -23.78 21.15
C ILE A 345 -1.13 -24.94 21.35
N LEU A 346 -0.34 -25.26 20.33
CA LEU A 346 0.68 -26.30 20.43
C LEU A 346 1.73 -25.96 21.49
N ALA A 347 2.21 -24.73 21.50
CA ALA A 347 3.15 -24.25 22.52
C ALA A 347 2.57 -24.41 23.93
N LEU A 348 1.32 -24.00 24.15
CA LEU A 348 0.63 -24.16 25.44
C LEU A 348 0.54 -25.63 25.88
N ILE A 349 0.22 -26.54 24.95
CA ILE A 349 0.15 -27.98 25.23
C ILE A 349 1.53 -28.54 25.57
N PHE A 350 2.54 -28.31 24.71
CA PHE A 350 3.89 -28.85 24.93
C PHE A 350 4.54 -28.28 26.19
N VAL A 351 4.42 -26.97 26.41
CA VAL A 351 4.94 -26.34 27.64
C VAL A 351 4.23 -26.88 28.85
N SER A 352 2.91 -27.09 28.83
CA SER A 352 2.17 -27.69 29.94
C SER A 352 2.69 -29.07 30.29
N ILE A 353 2.91 -29.91 29.28
CA ILE A 353 3.45 -31.27 29.44
C ILE A 353 4.85 -31.25 30.04
N VAL A 354 5.74 -30.45 29.43
CA VAL A 354 7.15 -30.36 29.86
C VAL A 354 7.24 -29.83 31.29
N VAL A 355 6.58 -28.71 31.56
CA VAL A 355 6.60 -28.12 32.91
C VAL A 355 6.00 -29.05 33.95
N PHE A 356 4.90 -29.75 33.62
CA PHE A 356 4.32 -30.74 34.54
C PHE A 356 5.25 -31.93 34.80
N LEU A 357 5.95 -32.43 33.79
CA LEU A 357 6.90 -33.53 33.94
C LEU A 357 8.11 -33.13 34.78
N PHE A 358 8.64 -31.93 34.59
CA PHE A 358 9.87 -31.50 35.30
C PHE A 358 9.57 -30.97 36.72
N LEU A 359 8.54 -30.17 36.90
CA LEU A 359 8.21 -29.58 38.19
C LEU A 359 7.26 -30.43 39.04
N GLY A 360 6.53 -31.39 38.44
CA GLY A 360 5.63 -32.30 39.16
C GLY A 360 4.44 -31.61 39.88
N ARG A 361 4.20 -30.32 39.61
CA ARG A 361 3.24 -29.47 40.33
C ARG A 361 2.27 -28.81 39.36
N TRP A 362 1.02 -29.24 39.34
CA TRP A 362 -0.02 -28.72 38.44
C TRP A 362 -0.24 -27.19 38.60
N ARG A 363 -0.09 -26.64 39.81
CA ARG A 363 -0.25 -25.20 40.10
C ARG A 363 0.83 -24.37 39.37
N ALA A 364 2.05 -24.85 39.34
CA ALA A 364 3.16 -24.24 38.65
C ALA A 364 2.91 -24.20 37.13
N THR A 365 2.42 -25.31 36.58
CA THR A 365 2.05 -25.40 35.16
C THR A 365 0.96 -24.39 34.80
N VAL A 366 -0.08 -24.25 35.59
CA VAL A 366 -1.18 -23.29 35.35
C VAL A 366 -0.66 -21.84 35.31
N ILE A 367 0.29 -21.47 36.19
CA ILE A 367 0.87 -20.12 36.22
C ILE A 367 1.55 -19.83 34.87
N ILE A 368 2.39 -20.72 34.37
CA ILE A 368 3.11 -20.56 33.11
C ILE A 368 2.13 -20.49 31.93
N VAL A 369 1.13 -21.39 31.89
CA VAL A 369 0.12 -21.43 30.83
C VAL A 369 -0.69 -20.13 30.74
N ILE A 370 -0.98 -19.48 31.88
CA ILE A 370 -1.68 -18.19 31.93
C ILE A 370 -0.76 -17.03 31.50
N THR A 371 0.53 -17.12 31.79
CA THR A 371 1.49 -16.05 31.44
C THR A 371 1.59 -15.83 29.93
N ILE A 372 1.57 -16.88 29.12
CA ILE A 372 1.70 -16.81 27.67
C ILE A 372 0.61 -15.94 27.03
N PRO A 373 -0.70 -16.24 27.18
CA PRO A 373 -1.74 -15.43 26.54
C PRO A 373 -1.79 -14.00 27.06
N ILE A 374 -1.51 -13.77 28.34
CA ILE A 374 -1.46 -12.41 28.89
C ILE A 374 -0.33 -11.60 28.26
N SER A 375 0.86 -12.19 28.10
CA SER A 375 2.00 -11.53 27.46
C SER A 375 1.73 -11.21 26.00
N LEU A 376 1.11 -12.14 25.24
CA LEU A 376 0.71 -11.92 23.86
C LEU A 376 -0.30 -10.77 23.74
N VAL A 377 -1.32 -10.78 24.57
CA VAL A 377 -2.36 -9.75 24.57
C VAL A 377 -1.78 -8.38 24.97
N ALA A 378 -0.81 -8.35 25.89
CA ALA A 378 -0.12 -7.11 26.24
C ALA A 378 0.70 -6.53 25.08
N SER A 379 1.29 -7.36 24.19
CA SER A 379 2.03 -6.87 23.03
C SER A 379 1.13 -6.19 22.01
N PHE A 380 -0.15 -6.55 21.90
CA PHE A 380 -1.09 -5.85 21.01
C PHE A 380 -1.37 -4.41 21.45
N ILE A 381 -1.29 -4.12 22.78
CA ILE A 381 -1.39 -2.74 23.29
C ILE A 381 -0.21 -1.91 22.76
N TYR A 382 0.99 -2.49 22.79
CA TYR A 382 2.18 -1.82 22.27
C TYR A 382 2.09 -1.56 20.76
N LEU A 383 1.71 -2.57 19.97
CA LEU A 383 1.51 -2.43 18.53
C LEU A 383 0.50 -1.32 18.20
N ALA A 384 -0.65 -1.30 18.90
CA ALA A 384 -1.66 -0.25 18.73
C ALA A 384 -1.17 1.15 19.13
N ALA A 385 -0.41 1.25 20.22
CA ALA A 385 0.12 2.52 20.70
C ALA A 385 1.21 3.12 19.80
N THR A 386 1.95 2.26 19.09
CA THR A 386 3.01 2.66 18.14
C THR A 386 2.52 2.80 16.70
N GLY A 387 1.23 2.57 16.43
CA GLY A 387 0.66 2.67 15.08
C GLY A 387 1.06 1.55 14.13
N ASN A 388 1.59 0.43 14.65
CA ASN A 388 1.97 -0.71 13.83
C ASN A 388 0.77 -1.59 13.47
N SER A 389 0.89 -2.32 12.34
CA SER A 389 -0.12 -3.27 11.87
C SER A 389 0.17 -4.71 12.33
N LEU A 390 -0.88 -5.55 12.32
CA LEU A 390 -0.75 -6.99 12.37
C LEU A 390 -0.39 -7.49 10.97
N ASN A 391 0.82 -8.00 10.80
CA ASN A 391 1.35 -8.46 9.53
C ASN A 391 2.19 -9.74 9.72
N ILE A 392 2.63 -10.36 8.63
CA ILE A 392 3.41 -11.60 8.67
C ILE A 392 4.64 -11.48 9.57
N ILE A 393 5.33 -10.33 9.55
CA ILE A 393 6.55 -10.11 10.34
C ILE A 393 6.21 -9.99 11.82
N SER A 394 5.21 -9.17 12.19
CA SER A 394 4.80 -9.01 13.59
C SER A 394 4.27 -10.31 14.18
N LEU A 395 3.47 -11.08 13.42
CA LEU A 395 2.93 -12.37 13.84
C LEU A 395 4.04 -13.44 14.01
N SER A 396 5.00 -13.47 13.09
CA SER A 396 6.17 -14.35 13.20
C SER A 396 7.04 -14.00 14.41
N SER A 397 7.25 -12.71 14.67
CA SER A 397 7.98 -12.22 15.84
C SER A 397 7.28 -12.59 17.14
N LEU A 398 5.95 -12.49 17.19
CA LEU A 398 5.15 -12.93 18.34
C LEU A 398 5.29 -14.44 18.59
N SER A 399 5.31 -15.27 17.53
CA SER A 399 5.53 -16.72 17.66
C SER A 399 6.89 -17.04 18.27
N ILE A 400 7.94 -16.33 17.88
CA ILE A 400 9.29 -16.48 18.46
C ILE A 400 9.30 -15.99 19.93
N ALA A 401 8.64 -14.87 20.22
CA ALA A 401 8.57 -14.29 21.56
C ALA A 401 7.90 -15.22 22.59
N ILE A 402 6.96 -16.06 22.16
CA ILE A 402 6.32 -17.07 23.06
C ILE A 402 7.39 -17.95 23.70
N GLY A 403 8.37 -18.44 22.95
CA GLY A 403 9.46 -19.26 23.47
C GLY A 403 10.25 -18.53 24.55
N MET A 404 10.65 -17.29 24.31
CA MET A 404 11.41 -16.48 25.27
C MET A 404 10.59 -16.20 26.56
N VAL A 405 9.32 -15.87 26.42
CA VAL A 405 8.43 -15.63 27.58
C VAL A 405 8.28 -16.88 28.45
N VAL A 406 8.19 -18.05 27.80
CA VAL A 406 8.10 -19.34 28.51
C VAL A 406 9.38 -19.63 29.30
N ASP A 407 10.54 -19.46 28.65
CA ASP A 407 11.83 -19.71 29.30
C ASP A 407 12.04 -18.80 30.49
N ASP A 408 11.75 -17.51 30.39
CA ASP A 408 11.84 -16.56 31.50
C ASP A 408 10.89 -16.93 32.64
N ALA A 409 9.66 -17.33 32.31
CA ALA A 409 8.68 -17.76 33.30
C ALA A 409 9.11 -19.06 34.04
N ILE A 410 9.71 -20.01 33.34
CA ILE A 410 10.24 -21.26 33.89
C ILE A 410 11.37 -20.96 34.88
N VAL A 411 12.36 -20.14 34.49
CA VAL A 411 13.50 -19.77 35.32
C VAL A 411 13.05 -19.13 36.64
N VAL A 412 12.12 -18.17 36.57
CA VAL A 412 11.59 -17.52 37.80
C VAL A 412 10.86 -18.53 38.67
N LEU A 413 9.98 -19.35 38.08
CA LEU A 413 9.16 -20.30 38.86
C LEU A 413 10.00 -21.42 39.45
N GLU A 414 10.99 -21.90 38.77
CA GLU A 414 11.95 -22.89 39.26
C GLU A 414 12.71 -22.35 40.49
N ASN A 415 13.25 -21.13 40.40
CA ASN A 415 13.95 -20.53 41.52
C ASN A 415 13.05 -20.31 42.74
N VAL A 416 11.83 -19.81 42.52
CA VAL A 416 10.82 -19.68 43.60
C VAL A 416 10.51 -21.04 44.23
N THR A 417 10.38 -22.10 43.41
CA THR A 417 10.10 -23.46 43.89
C THR A 417 11.26 -24.00 44.72
N ASN A 418 12.50 -23.78 44.27
CA ASN A 418 13.71 -24.17 45.01
C ASN A 418 13.79 -23.51 46.42
N HIS A 419 13.38 -22.24 46.54
CA HIS A 419 13.31 -21.55 47.83
C HIS A 419 12.24 -22.15 48.74
N ILE A 420 11.08 -22.54 48.19
CA ILE A 420 10.01 -23.22 48.96
C ILE A 420 10.50 -24.58 49.43
N GLU A 421 11.19 -25.35 48.65
CA GLU A 421 11.73 -26.68 49.00
C GLU A 421 12.83 -26.61 50.04
N ARG A 422 13.56 -25.49 50.10
CA ARG A 422 14.54 -25.20 51.16
C ARG A 422 13.89 -24.71 52.46
N GLY A 423 12.55 -24.66 52.52
CA GLY A 423 11.80 -24.32 53.73
C GLY A 423 11.43 -22.84 53.88
N SER A 424 11.59 -22.02 52.85
CA SER A 424 11.13 -20.63 52.86
C SER A 424 9.62 -20.55 52.80
N GLU A 425 9.02 -19.58 53.53
CA GLU A 425 7.59 -19.29 53.41
C GLU A 425 7.24 -18.89 51.96
N PRO A 426 6.13 -19.37 51.37
CA PRO A 426 5.80 -19.14 49.96
C PRO A 426 5.82 -17.68 49.52
N MET A 427 5.36 -16.76 50.38
CA MET A 427 5.37 -15.32 50.10
C MET A 427 6.78 -14.74 50.05
N GLN A 428 7.65 -15.17 50.95
CA GLN A 428 9.06 -14.77 50.98
C GLN A 428 9.84 -15.40 49.83
N ALA A 429 9.59 -16.68 49.53
CA ALA A 429 10.16 -17.39 48.42
C ALA A 429 9.85 -16.70 47.04
N ALA A 430 8.61 -16.26 46.88
CA ALA A 430 8.20 -15.54 45.66
C ALA A 430 8.95 -14.20 45.50
N VAL A 431 9.12 -13.43 46.59
CA VAL A 431 9.83 -12.14 46.53
C VAL A 431 11.34 -12.35 46.33
N HIS A 432 11.96 -13.20 47.13
CA HIS A 432 13.40 -13.41 47.11
C HIS A 432 13.83 -14.15 45.86
N GLY A 433 13.16 -15.24 45.49
CA GLY A 433 13.46 -16.03 44.31
C GLY A 433 13.33 -15.23 43.02
N THR A 434 12.31 -14.35 42.93
CA THR A 434 12.16 -13.47 41.74
C THR A 434 13.24 -12.39 41.72
N ASN A 435 13.56 -11.77 42.85
CA ASN A 435 14.63 -10.75 42.91
C ASN A 435 16.02 -11.30 42.53
N GLU A 436 16.31 -12.53 42.92
CA GLU A 436 17.61 -13.17 42.64
C GLU A 436 17.85 -13.37 41.14
N VAL A 437 16.84 -13.80 40.41
CA VAL A 437 16.95 -14.05 38.96
C VAL A 437 16.50 -12.89 38.08
N GLY A 438 15.87 -11.88 38.66
CA GLY A 438 15.24 -10.79 37.88
C GLY A 438 16.21 -10.06 36.96
N LEU A 439 17.45 -9.79 37.41
CA LEU A 439 18.46 -9.15 36.56
C LEU A 439 18.91 -10.06 35.42
N SER A 440 19.01 -11.36 35.66
CA SER A 440 19.39 -12.35 34.64
C SER A 440 18.31 -12.46 33.56
N VAL A 441 17.03 -12.45 33.93
CA VAL A 441 15.89 -12.47 33.03
C VAL A 441 15.85 -11.21 32.18
N VAL A 442 16.08 -10.03 32.76
CA VAL A 442 16.20 -8.79 31.98
C VAL A 442 17.37 -8.84 31.00
N ALA A 443 18.52 -9.37 31.42
CA ALA A 443 19.69 -9.50 30.57
C ALA A 443 19.47 -10.49 29.42
N SER A 444 18.80 -11.63 29.66
CA SER A 444 18.49 -12.63 28.64
C SER A 444 17.57 -12.05 27.55
N THR A 445 16.61 -11.21 27.93
CA THR A 445 15.70 -10.55 26.98
C THR A 445 16.36 -9.41 26.21
N LEU A 446 17.23 -8.61 26.87
CA LEU A 446 17.93 -7.48 26.23
C LEU A 446 19.04 -7.93 25.26
N THR A 447 19.65 -9.10 25.46
CA THR A 447 20.77 -9.58 24.62
C THR A 447 20.36 -9.79 23.15
N PRO A 448 19.27 -10.50 22.82
CA PRO A 448 18.79 -10.62 21.46
C PRO A 448 18.46 -9.26 20.81
N VAL A 449 17.83 -8.35 21.57
CA VAL A 449 17.49 -7.00 21.09
C VAL A 449 18.76 -6.22 20.74
N SER A 450 19.76 -6.22 21.62
CA SER A 450 21.03 -5.54 21.38
C SER A 450 21.78 -6.14 20.17
N TYR A 451 21.77 -7.46 20.01
CA TYR A 451 22.38 -8.11 18.85
C TYR A 451 21.70 -7.73 17.54
N THR A 452 20.38 -7.66 17.53
CA THR A 452 19.60 -7.25 16.33
C THR A 452 19.95 -5.83 15.92
N HIS A 453 20.02 -4.89 16.89
CA HIS A 453 20.38 -3.50 16.62
C HIS A 453 21.83 -3.36 16.11
N LEU A 454 22.79 -4.07 16.72
CA LEU A 454 24.19 -4.05 16.28
C LEU A 454 24.33 -4.59 14.85
N ARG A 455 23.66 -5.70 14.53
CA ARG A 455 23.72 -6.30 13.19
C ARG A 455 23.03 -5.44 12.12
N ALA A 456 21.96 -4.72 12.47
CA ALA A 456 21.33 -3.80 11.54
C ALA A 456 22.29 -2.68 11.10
N HIS A 457 23.13 -2.18 12.02
CA HIS A 457 24.18 -1.21 11.69
C HIS A 457 25.34 -1.83 10.88
N GLU A 458 25.72 -3.09 11.11
CA GLU A 458 26.78 -3.76 10.34
C GLU A 458 26.37 -4.02 8.88
N THR A 459 25.11 -4.38 8.62
CA THR A 459 24.61 -4.61 7.25
C THR A 459 24.53 -3.32 6.43
N LEU A 460 24.32 -2.17 7.06
CA LEU A 460 24.34 -0.85 6.40
C LEU A 460 25.77 -0.39 6.04
N MET A 461 26.80 -0.87 6.74
CA MET A 461 28.21 -0.52 6.44
C MET A 461 28.85 -1.45 5.39
N ASN A 462 28.23 -2.57 5.06
CA ASN A 462 28.78 -3.58 4.14
C ASN A 462 28.00 -3.69 2.81
N LEU A 463 27.04 -2.85 2.56
CA LEU A 463 26.32 -2.63 1.30
C LEU A 463 26.72 -1.29 0.68
#